data_9db623d4d79d5782ceb586140390d51e
#
_entry.id   9db623d4d79d5782ceb586140390d51e
#
_cell.length_a   1.000
_cell.length_b   1.000
_cell.length_c   1.000
_cell.angle_alpha   90.00
_cell.angle_beta   90.00
_cell.angle_gamma   90.00
#
_symmetry.space_group_name_H-M   'P 1'
#
loop_
_entity.id
_entity.type
_entity.pdbx_description
1 polymer ?
#
loop_
_entity_poly.entity_id
_entity_poly.type
_entity_poly.pdbx_seq_one_letter_code
_entity_poly.pdbx_strand_id
1 'polypeptide(L)'
;ADAVKNIREKIIEYEAQNHIINLLDTYVKDPKNKYSVIPAMLSADGEKGGAISAYNEALMERDKITKSTNSVNPLSEIADSQIDKLRDGVVLAIDNARKSSQFVLNDLKSQEKAIMSKMDYVPTYEREYLDYKRQQEILQGVYLILLQKREEVALSLGQERDKGFIVDAAVAKYRPVAPRKLFAVLGFLILTIVIPMGYLFAKQQLRDLIDIYKRK
;
A
#
# COMPACT_ATOMS: atom_id res chain seq x y z
N ALA A 1 -41.94 -22.33 5.30
CA ALA A 1 -41.62 -21.07 4.60
C ALA A 1 -40.21 -20.56 5.03
N ASP A 2 -39.95 -20.43 6.34
CA ASP A 2 -38.69 -19.80 6.85
C ASP A 2 -37.42 -20.58 6.50
N ALA A 3 -37.45 -21.91 6.50
CA ALA A 3 -36.31 -22.74 6.15
C ALA A 3 -35.87 -22.52 4.67
N VAL A 4 -36.83 -22.42 3.76
CA VAL A 4 -36.58 -22.14 2.35
C VAL A 4 -36.01 -20.72 2.17
N LYS A 5 -36.56 -19.75 2.89
CA LYS A 5 -36.08 -18.37 2.87
C LYS A 5 -34.62 -18.30 3.31
N ASN A 6 -34.26 -18.91 4.43
CA ASN A 6 -32.89 -18.92 4.94
C ASN A 6 -31.88 -19.60 3.97
N ILE A 7 -32.31 -20.70 3.34
CA ILE A 7 -31.45 -21.37 2.34
C ILE A 7 -31.24 -20.47 1.11
N ARG A 8 -32.30 -19.79 0.65
CA ARG A 8 -32.21 -18.88 -0.49
C ARG A 8 -31.32 -17.67 -0.20
N GLU A 9 -31.42 -17.08 0.98
CA GLU A 9 -30.54 -16.00 1.41
C GLU A 9 -29.06 -16.44 1.34
N LYS A 10 -28.76 -17.64 1.84
CA LYS A 10 -27.40 -18.20 1.72
C LYS A 10 -26.99 -18.47 0.27
N ILE A 11 -27.88 -19.00 -0.57
CA ILE A 11 -27.58 -19.21 -1.99
C ILE A 11 -27.23 -17.89 -2.66
N ILE A 12 -27.99 -16.82 -2.41
CA ILE A 12 -27.73 -15.48 -2.95
C ILE A 12 -26.33 -15.00 -2.50
N GLU A 13 -26.02 -15.14 -1.22
CA GLU A 13 -24.72 -14.75 -0.67
C GLU A 13 -23.57 -15.51 -1.35
N TYR A 14 -23.65 -16.83 -1.45
CA TYR A 14 -22.60 -17.64 -2.08
C TYR A 14 -22.53 -17.44 -3.60
N GLU A 15 -23.63 -17.15 -4.29
CA GLU A 15 -23.61 -16.79 -5.71
C GLU A 15 -22.93 -15.43 -5.92
N ALA A 16 -23.19 -14.46 -5.04
CA ALA A 16 -22.49 -13.16 -5.06
C ALA A 16 -20.98 -13.33 -4.79
N GLN A 17 -20.61 -14.15 -3.81
CA GLN A 17 -19.20 -14.49 -3.54
C GLN A 17 -18.53 -15.15 -4.74
N ASN A 18 -19.16 -16.14 -5.36
CA ASN A 18 -18.65 -16.79 -6.56
C ASN A 18 -18.44 -15.80 -7.72
N HIS A 19 -19.34 -14.83 -7.86
CA HIS A 19 -19.18 -13.80 -8.89
C HIS A 19 -17.95 -12.92 -8.64
N ILE A 20 -17.72 -12.53 -7.38
CA ILE A 20 -16.53 -11.77 -6.97
C ILE A 20 -15.25 -12.61 -7.20
N ILE A 21 -15.27 -13.89 -6.83
CA ILE A 21 -14.14 -14.80 -7.03
C ILE A 21 -13.79 -14.91 -8.52
N ASN A 22 -14.79 -15.02 -9.40
CA ASN A 22 -14.58 -15.09 -10.84
C ASN A 22 -14.04 -13.78 -11.42
N LEU A 23 -14.49 -12.63 -10.92
CA LEU A 23 -13.92 -11.33 -11.31
C LEU A 23 -12.46 -11.23 -10.90
N LEU A 24 -12.12 -11.68 -9.69
CA LEU A 24 -10.73 -11.71 -9.21
C LEU A 24 -9.86 -12.69 -10.01
N ASP A 25 -10.38 -13.86 -10.35
CA ASP A 25 -9.68 -14.84 -11.20
C ASP A 25 -9.33 -14.22 -12.55
N THR A 26 -10.29 -13.54 -13.16
CA THR A 26 -10.09 -12.83 -14.43
C THR A 26 -9.07 -11.70 -14.28
N TYR A 27 -9.17 -10.91 -13.22
CA TYR A 27 -8.25 -9.80 -12.95
C TYR A 27 -6.82 -10.27 -12.73
N VAL A 28 -6.64 -11.31 -11.92
CA VAL A 28 -5.31 -11.85 -11.58
C VAL A 28 -4.67 -12.54 -12.79
N LYS A 29 -5.45 -13.19 -13.65
CA LYS A 29 -4.93 -13.87 -14.83
C LYS A 29 -4.57 -12.92 -15.98
N ASP A 30 -5.07 -11.69 -15.98
CA ASP A 30 -4.69 -10.70 -16.99
C ASP A 30 -3.21 -10.31 -16.83
N PRO A 31 -2.36 -10.49 -17.86
CA PRO A 31 -0.96 -10.10 -17.80
C PRO A 31 -0.74 -8.61 -17.55
N LYS A 32 -1.69 -7.76 -17.94
CA LYS A 32 -1.62 -6.31 -17.70
C LYS A 32 -1.62 -5.95 -16.23
N ASN A 33 -2.20 -6.80 -15.40
CA ASN A 33 -2.34 -6.58 -13.96
C ASN A 33 -1.21 -7.22 -13.15
N LYS A 34 -0.12 -7.69 -13.81
CA LYS A 34 0.98 -8.39 -13.13
C LYS A 34 1.58 -7.59 -11.96
N TYR A 35 1.65 -6.28 -12.09
CA TYR A 35 2.21 -5.40 -11.06
C TYR A 35 1.16 -4.46 -10.46
N SER A 36 -0.09 -4.83 -10.55
CA SER A 36 -1.20 -4.08 -9.97
C SER A 36 -1.62 -4.69 -8.63
N VAL A 37 -1.99 -3.84 -7.69
CA VAL A 37 -2.52 -4.27 -6.39
C VAL A 37 -3.82 -5.04 -6.60
N ILE A 38 -3.90 -6.21 -5.98
CA ILE A 38 -5.11 -7.03 -6.01
C ILE A 38 -6.03 -6.57 -4.87
N PRO A 39 -7.30 -6.21 -5.16
CA PRO A 39 -8.26 -5.86 -4.13
C PRO A 39 -8.46 -7.01 -3.14
N ALA A 40 -8.37 -6.75 -1.85
CA ALA A 40 -8.53 -7.74 -0.79
C ALA A 40 -10.02 -8.11 -0.57
N MET A 41 -10.72 -8.50 -1.63
CA MET A 41 -12.15 -8.87 -1.57
C MET A 41 -12.40 -10.25 -0.96
N LEU A 42 -11.37 -11.10 -0.94
CA LEU A 42 -11.47 -12.49 -0.46
C LEU A 42 -11.08 -12.67 1.00
N SER A 43 -10.66 -11.62 1.68
CA SER A 43 -10.40 -11.70 3.13
C SER A 43 -11.74 -11.70 3.88
N ALA A 44 -12.60 -12.67 3.60
CA ALA A 44 -13.84 -12.87 4.35
C ALA A 44 -13.57 -13.16 5.84
N ASP A 45 -12.38 -13.63 6.19
CA ASP A 45 -12.01 -14.02 7.54
C ASP A 45 -11.00 -13.08 8.23
N GLY A 46 -10.71 -11.90 7.69
CA GLY A 46 -9.87 -10.92 8.39
C GLY A 46 -8.42 -11.37 8.66
N GLU A 47 -7.96 -12.46 8.08
CA GLU A 47 -6.58 -12.93 8.22
C GLU A 47 -5.62 -11.97 7.52
N LYS A 48 -4.87 -11.24 8.33
CA LYS A 48 -3.74 -10.37 7.94
C LYS A 48 -2.54 -11.15 7.40
N GLY A 49 -2.72 -12.25 6.70
CA GLY A 49 -1.66 -13.15 6.26
C GLY A 49 -2.00 -13.93 4.99
N GLY A 50 -3.09 -13.59 4.30
CA GLY A 50 -3.49 -14.30 3.10
C GLY A 50 -2.54 -14.05 1.91
N ALA A 51 -2.58 -14.95 0.92
CA ALA A 51 -1.76 -14.90 -0.28
C ALA A 51 -1.85 -13.53 -1.02
N ILE A 52 -3.02 -12.90 -1.01
CA ILE A 52 -3.24 -11.57 -1.61
C ILE A 52 -2.49 -10.49 -0.83
N SER A 53 -2.50 -10.54 0.50
CA SER A 53 -1.77 -9.57 1.33
C SER A 53 -0.27 -9.68 1.09
N ALA A 54 0.28 -10.90 1.12
CA ALA A 54 1.68 -11.14 0.86
C ALA A 54 2.12 -10.66 -0.54
N TYR A 55 1.28 -10.90 -1.55
CA TYR A 55 1.53 -10.39 -2.91
C TYR A 55 1.53 -8.85 -2.95
N ASN A 56 0.54 -8.21 -2.34
CA ASN A 56 0.45 -6.75 -2.32
C ASN A 56 1.60 -6.10 -1.54
N GLU A 57 2.04 -6.71 -0.43
CA GLU A 57 3.22 -6.25 0.32
C GLU A 57 4.49 -6.37 -0.50
N ALA A 58 4.68 -7.48 -1.22
CA ALA A 58 5.83 -7.65 -2.11
C ALA A 58 5.83 -6.64 -3.27
N LEU A 59 4.67 -6.27 -3.79
CA LEU A 59 4.54 -5.19 -4.79
C LEU A 59 4.99 -3.84 -4.23
N MET A 60 4.58 -3.50 -3.02
CA MET A 60 4.97 -2.25 -2.37
C MET A 60 6.48 -2.21 -2.10
N GLU A 61 7.07 -3.34 -1.71
CA GLU A 61 8.51 -3.42 -1.49
C GLU A 61 9.31 -3.30 -2.80
N ARG A 62 8.87 -3.98 -3.85
CA ARG A 62 9.44 -3.82 -5.19
C ARG A 62 9.41 -2.36 -5.66
N ASP A 63 8.29 -1.69 -5.45
CA ASP A 63 8.11 -0.30 -5.87
C ASP A 63 9.08 0.65 -5.14
N LYS A 64 9.36 0.41 -3.87
CA LYS A 64 10.40 1.12 -3.12
C LYS A 64 11.80 0.88 -3.70
N ILE A 65 12.14 -0.39 -4.01
CA ILE A 65 13.43 -0.75 -4.60
C ILE A 65 13.59 -0.05 -5.96
N THR A 66 12.57 -0.10 -6.81
CA THR A 66 12.61 0.49 -8.15
C THR A 66 12.70 2.01 -8.12
N LYS A 67 12.03 2.68 -7.16
CA LYS A 67 12.10 4.14 -7.01
C LYS A 67 13.41 4.62 -6.39
N SER A 68 14.08 3.80 -5.61
CA SER A 68 15.33 4.16 -4.93
C SER A 68 16.58 4.00 -5.80
N THR A 69 16.48 3.32 -6.94
CA THR A 69 17.66 2.93 -7.73
C THR A 69 17.47 3.26 -9.21
N ASN A 70 18.36 4.08 -9.75
CA ASN A 70 18.33 4.56 -11.15
C ASN A 70 18.98 3.59 -12.16
N SER A 71 19.36 2.37 -11.79
CA SER A 71 20.04 1.40 -12.66
C SER A 71 19.47 0.00 -12.46
N VAL A 72 19.69 -0.87 -13.44
CA VAL A 72 19.36 -2.30 -13.38
C VAL A 72 19.97 -2.90 -12.11
N ASN A 73 19.13 -3.12 -11.11
CA ASN A 73 19.54 -3.62 -9.80
C ASN A 73 19.22 -5.12 -9.75
N PRO A 74 20.17 -6.01 -9.41
CA PRO A 74 19.89 -7.43 -9.20
C PRO A 74 18.79 -7.70 -8.17
N LEU A 75 18.60 -6.79 -7.22
CA LEU A 75 17.51 -6.88 -6.23
C LEU A 75 16.12 -6.74 -6.86
N SER A 76 15.98 -6.00 -7.95
CA SER A 76 14.68 -5.89 -8.66
C SER A 76 14.32 -7.19 -9.35
N GLU A 77 15.27 -7.92 -9.89
CA GLU A 77 15.07 -9.21 -10.54
C GLU A 77 14.65 -10.29 -9.51
N ILE A 78 15.26 -10.26 -8.32
CA ILE A 78 14.87 -11.11 -7.21
C ILE A 78 13.43 -10.79 -6.75
N ALA A 79 13.10 -9.51 -6.61
CA ALA A 79 11.77 -9.05 -6.24
C ALA A 79 10.72 -9.47 -7.29
N ASP A 80 11.03 -9.34 -8.57
CA ASP A 80 10.15 -9.78 -9.67
C ASP A 80 9.90 -11.29 -9.63
N SER A 81 10.94 -12.09 -9.40
CA SER A 81 10.82 -13.54 -9.23
C SER A 81 9.97 -13.92 -8.00
N GLN A 82 10.11 -13.17 -6.91
CA GLN A 82 9.29 -13.38 -5.72
C GLN A 82 7.81 -13.04 -5.98
N ILE A 83 7.53 -11.95 -6.69
CA ILE A 83 6.19 -11.55 -7.10
C ILE A 83 5.54 -12.63 -7.97
N ASP A 84 6.28 -13.23 -8.91
CA ASP A 84 5.75 -14.30 -9.75
C ASP A 84 5.31 -15.50 -8.91
N LYS A 85 6.14 -15.95 -7.97
CA LYS A 85 5.78 -17.05 -7.06
C LYS A 85 4.59 -16.74 -6.16
N LEU A 86 4.52 -15.51 -5.65
CA LEU A 86 3.38 -15.09 -4.83
C LEU A 86 2.10 -14.98 -5.66
N ARG A 87 2.21 -14.54 -6.92
CA ARG A 87 1.07 -14.51 -7.85
C ARG A 87 0.51 -15.90 -8.13
N ASP A 88 1.37 -16.89 -8.34
CA ASP A 88 0.96 -18.29 -8.48
C ASP A 88 0.24 -18.77 -7.22
N GLY A 89 0.73 -18.41 -6.04
CA GLY A 89 0.07 -18.67 -4.77
C GLY A 89 -1.32 -18.02 -4.68
N VAL A 90 -1.47 -16.80 -5.15
CA VAL A 90 -2.77 -16.11 -5.22
C VAL A 90 -3.72 -16.83 -6.18
N VAL A 91 -3.26 -17.23 -7.37
CA VAL A 91 -4.09 -17.97 -8.34
C VAL A 91 -4.59 -19.27 -7.72
N LEU A 92 -3.72 -19.99 -7.02
CA LEU A 92 -4.09 -21.23 -6.31
C LEU A 92 -5.12 -20.96 -5.19
N ALA A 93 -4.93 -19.91 -4.42
CA ALA A 93 -5.86 -19.52 -3.36
C ALA A 93 -7.25 -19.18 -3.92
N ILE A 94 -7.31 -18.44 -5.03
CA ILE A 94 -8.56 -18.10 -5.73
C ILE A 94 -9.25 -19.36 -6.25
N ASP A 95 -8.49 -20.29 -6.86
CA ASP A 95 -9.05 -21.55 -7.37
C ASP A 95 -9.63 -22.41 -6.24
N ASN A 96 -8.92 -22.49 -5.10
CA ASN A 96 -9.41 -23.19 -3.92
C ASN A 96 -10.67 -22.54 -3.33
N ALA A 97 -10.68 -21.21 -3.23
CA ALA A 97 -11.86 -20.47 -2.77
C ALA A 97 -13.06 -20.70 -3.70
N ARG A 98 -12.84 -20.68 -5.02
CA ARG A 98 -13.87 -20.98 -6.01
C ARG A 98 -14.44 -22.38 -5.85
N LYS A 99 -13.57 -23.40 -5.72
CA LYS A 99 -14.01 -24.77 -5.53
C LYS A 99 -14.81 -24.96 -4.23
N SER A 100 -14.32 -24.36 -3.15
CA SER A 100 -15.01 -24.39 -1.85
C SER A 100 -16.39 -23.73 -1.92
N SER A 101 -16.46 -22.51 -2.46
CA SER A 101 -17.72 -21.78 -2.61
C SER A 101 -18.71 -22.52 -3.51
N GLN A 102 -18.21 -23.11 -4.61
CA GLN A 102 -19.03 -23.88 -5.54
C GLN A 102 -19.58 -25.17 -4.91
N PHE A 103 -18.76 -25.82 -4.06
CA PHE A 103 -19.21 -27.00 -3.31
C PHE A 103 -20.37 -26.65 -2.37
N VAL A 104 -20.22 -25.59 -1.56
CA VAL A 104 -21.27 -25.12 -0.66
C VAL A 104 -22.52 -24.71 -1.43
N LEU A 105 -22.37 -24.01 -2.53
CA LEU A 105 -23.48 -23.58 -3.38
C LEU A 105 -24.27 -24.78 -3.95
N ASN A 106 -23.58 -25.81 -4.40
CA ASN A 106 -24.21 -27.01 -4.92
C ASN A 106 -24.96 -27.78 -3.81
N ASP A 107 -24.41 -27.82 -2.61
CA ASP A 107 -25.06 -28.43 -1.46
C ASP A 107 -26.34 -27.66 -1.07
N LEU A 108 -26.26 -26.33 -0.97
CA LEU A 108 -27.42 -25.49 -0.68
C LEU A 108 -28.52 -25.62 -1.74
N LYS A 109 -28.16 -25.63 -3.03
CA LYS A 109 -29.12 -25.85 -4.14
C LYS A 109 -29.76 -27.26 -4.06
N SER A 110 -29.02 -28.27 -3.66
CA SER A 110 -29.53 -29.61 -3.43
C SER A 110 -30.54 -29.64 -2.28
N GLN A 111 -30.22 -28.97 -1.16
CA GLN A 111 -31.10 -28.82 -0.01
C GLN A 111 -32.39 -28.05 -0.40
N GLU A 112 -32.25 -26.93 -1.13
CA GLU A 112 -33.42 -26.17 -1.63
C GLU A 112 -34.34 -27.08 -2.48
N LYS A 113 -33.75 -27.81 -3.44
CA LYS A 113 -34.47 -28.73 -4.31
C LYS A 113 -35.18 -29.82 -3.51
N ALA A 114 -34.53 -30.40 -2.50
CA ALA A 114 -35.09 -31.42 -1.64
C ALA A 114 -36.31 -30.92 -0.80
N ILE A 115 -36.28 -29.67 -0.35
CA ILE A 115 -37.37 -29.05 0.35
C ILE A 115 -38.50 -28.70 -0.61
N MET A 116 -38.19 -28.14 -1.78
CA MET A 116 -39.17 -27.78 -2.79
C MET A 116 -39.89 -28.98 -3.37
N SER A 117 -39.21 -30.13 -3.53
CA SER A 117 -39.89 -31.37 -3.97
C SER A 117 -40.90 -31.92 -2.98
N LYS A 118 -40.74 -31.56 -1.70
CA LYS A 118 -41.74 -31.89 -0.67
C LYS A 118 -42.95 -30.92 -0.62
N MET A 119 -42.80 -29.77 -1.29
CA MET A 119 -43.86 -28.73 -1.40
C MET A 119 -44.53 -28.81 -2.78
N ASP A 120 -45.16 -29.91 -3.09
CA ASP A 120 -45.63 -30.30 -4.44
C ASP A 120 -46.71 -29.41 -5.08
N TYR A 121 -46.92 -28.19 -4.57
CA TYR A 121 -48.00 -27.29 -4.98
C TYR A 121 -47.55 -25.82 -5.20
N VAL A 122 -46.38 -25.57 -5.84
CA VAL A 122 -46.06 -24.18 -6.21
C VAL A 122 -46.27 -24.02 -7.74
N PRO A 123 -47.21 -23.13 -8.17
CA PRO A 123 -47.44 -22.86 -9.58
C PRO A 123 -46.17 -22.48 -10.31
N THR A 124 -46.03 -22.91 -11.57
CA THR A 124 -44.83 -22.72 -12.41
C THR A 124 -44.42 -21.27 -12.50
N TYR A 125 -45.37 -20.33 -12.49
CA TYR A 125 -45.14 -18.88 -12.54
C TYR A 125 -44.45 -18.32 -11.27
N GLU A 126 -44.77 -18.89 -10.09
CA GLU A 126 -44.08 -18.47 -8.86
C GLU A 126 -42.59 -18.88 -8.86
N ARG A 127 -42.25 -20.03 -9.45
CA ARG A 127 -40.87 -20.47 -9.57
C ARG A 127 -40.08 -19.53 -10.48
N GLU A 128 -40.61 -19.19 -11.64
CA GLU A 128 -39.98 -18.28 -12.57
C GLU A 128 -39.81 -16.87 -11.97
N TYR A 129 -40.84 -16.35 -11.32
CA TYR A 129 -40.77 -15.07 -10.60
C TYR A 129 -39.68 -15.08 -9.50
N LEU A 130 -39.58 -16.16 -8.74
CA LEU A 130 -38.58 -16.30 -7.69
C LEU A 130 -37.16 -16.38 -8.26
N ASP A 131 -36.96 -17.00 -9.42
CA ASP A 131 -35.70 -17.05 -10.08
C ASP A 131 -35.24 -15.67 -10.60
N TYR A 132 -36.15 -14.91 -11.21
CA TYR A 132 -35.86 -13.53 -11.62
C TYR A 132 -35.57 -12.63 -10.44
N LYS A 133 -36.31 -12.76 -9.34
CA LYS A 133 -36.08 -12.01 -8.11
C LYS A 133 -34.72 -12.34 -7.51
N ARG A 134 -34.32 -13.60 -7.50
CA ARG A 134 -32.99 -14.03 -7.04
C ARG A 134 -31.88 -13.40 -7.88
N GLN A 135 -32.01 -13.43 -9.21
CA GLN A 135 -31.01 -12.79 -10.09
C GLN A 135 -30.89 -11.29 -9.82
N GLN A 136 -32.01 -10.61 -9.59
CA GLN A 136 -32.00 -9.20 -9.24
C GLN A 136 -31.28 -8.95 -7.90
N GLU A 137 -31.56 -9.75 -6.89
CA GLU A 137 -30.95 -9.61 -5.55
C GLU A 137 -29.43 -9.90 -5.60
N ILE A 138 -28.97 -10.89 -6.39
CA ILE A 138 -27.55 -11.17 -6.61
C ILE A 138 -26.89 -9.97 -7.24
N LEU A 139 -27.45 -9.43 -8.33
CA LEU A 139 -26.87 -8.29 -9.04
C LEU A 139 -26.81 -7.05 -8.14
N GLN A 140 -27.84 -6.81 -7.33
CA GLN A 140 -27.83 -5.73 -6.35
C GLN A 140 -26.73 -5.94 -5.29
N GLY A 141 -26.57 -7.15 -4.77
CA GLY A 141 -25.54 -7.49 -3.81
C GLY A 141 -24.13 -7.26 -4.37
N VAL A 142 -23.85 -7.77 -5.55
CA VAL A 142 -22.58 -7.57 -6.26
C VAL A 142 -22.33 -6.08 -6.51
N TYR A 143 -23.34 -5.35 -6.99
CA TYR A 143 -23.20 -3.91 -7.22
C TYR A 143 -22.82 -3.14 -5.96
N LEU A 144 -23.49 -3.41 -4.84
CA LEU A 144 -23.20 -2.75 -3.57
C LEU A 144 -21.80 -3.06 -3.06
N ILE A 145 -21.36 -4.33 -3.15
CA ILE A 145 -19.99 -4.73 -2.75
C ILE A 145 -18.95 -4.05 -3.64
N LEU A 146 -19.16 -4.03 -4.95
CA LEU A 146 -18.25 -3.37 -5.88
C LEU A 146 -18.19 -1.86 -5.64
N LEU A 147 -19.35 -1.24 -5.37
CA LEU A 147 -19.40 0.19 -5.03
C LEU A 147 -18.62 0.48 -3.76
N GLN A 148 -18.84 -0.30 -2.71
CA GLN A 148 -18.11 -0.16 -1.45
C GLN A 148 -16.60 -0.33 -1.65
N LYS A 149 -16.18 -1.33 -2.42
CA LYS A 149 -14.77 -1.56 -2.69
C LYS A 149 -14.15 -0.48 -3.58
N ARG A 150 -14.89 0.05 -4.52
CA ARG A 150 -14.44 1.21 -5.31
C ARG A 150 -14.15 2.41 -4.41
N GLU A 151 -15.05 2.71 -3.49
CA GLU A 151 -14.86 3.83 -2.55
C GLU A 151 -13.68 3.56 -1.60
N GLU A 152 -13.53 2.33 -1.09
CA GLU A 152 -12.41 1.95 -0.24
C GLU A 152 -11.05 2.11 -0.96
N VAL A 153 -10.97 1.66 -2.21
CA VAL A 153 -9.76 1.82 -3.04
C VAL A 153 -9.54 3.30 -3.37
N ALA A 154 -10.59 4.06 -3.69
CA ALA A 154 -10.46 5.49 -3.94
C ALA A 154 -9.94 6.26 -2.72
N LEU A 155 -10.41 5.90 -1.53
CA LEU A 155 -9.92 6.48 -0.27
C LEU A 155 -8.46 6.08 0.01
N SER A 156 -8.09 4.82 -0.24
CA SER A 156 -6.71 4.37 -0.04
C SER A 156 -5.74 5.06 -1.00
N LEU A 157 -6.12 5.22 -2.27
CA LEU A 157 -5.32 5.94 -3.26
C LEU A 157 -5.25 7.45 -2.95
N GLY A 158 -6.31 8.03 -2.38
CA GLY A 158 -6.30 9.41 -1.91
C GLY A 158 -5.33 9.62 -0.76
N GLN A 159 -5.30 8.70 0.20
CA GLN A 159 -4.37 8.76 1.33
C GLN A 159 -2.90 8.54 0.93
N GLU A 160 -2.62 7.77 -0.13
CA GLU A 160 -1.24 7.61 -0.62
C GLU A 160 -0.72 8.83 -1.37
N ARG A 161 -1.58 9.62 -1.99
CA ARG A 161 -1.18 10.86 -2.67
C ARG A 161 -0.79 11.98 -1.71
N ASP A 162 -1.34 11.99 -0.51
CA ASP A 162 -1.18 13.11 0.44
C ASP A 162 -0.13 12.85 1.54
N LYS A 163 0.77 11.85 1.40
CA LYS A 163 1.86 11.61 2.38
C LYS A 163 2.96 12.67 2.38
N GLY A 164 2.84 13.70 1.60
CA GLY A 164 3.79 14.80 1.56
C GLY A 164 3.15 16.08 1.05
N PHE A 165 2.38 16.76 1.89
CA PHE A 165 1.99 18.13 1.59
C PHE A 165 3.17 19.05 1.87
N ILE A 166 3.68 19.71 0.83
CA ILE A 166 4.67 20.78 1.01
C ILE A 166 3.93 21.96 1.63
N VAL A 167 3.94 22.03 2.96
CA VAL A 167 3.28 23.10 3.74
C VAL A 167 3.98 24.43 3.50
N ASP A 168 5.28 24.38 3.20
CA ASP A 168 6.04 25.59 2.90
C ASP A 168 7.15 25.27 1.89
N ALA A 169 7.23 26.04 0.82
CA ALA A 169 8.33 25.91 -0.13
C ALA A 169 9.63 26.39 0.54
N ALA A 170 10.71 25.63 0.36
CA ALA A 170 12.02 26.05 0.86
C ALA A 170 12.40 27.40 0.24
N VAL A 171 12.21 28.47 1.00
CA VAL A 171 12.58 29.83 0.58
C VAL A 171 13.93 30.17 1.17
N ALA A 172 14.91 30.37 0.30
CA ALA A 172 16.19 30.89 0.73
C ALA A 172 16.01 32.35 1.18
N LYS A 173 16.38 32.65 2.45
CA LYS A 173 16.35 34.02 2.94
C LYS A 173 17.33 34.86 2.13
N TYR A 174 16.83 35.93 1.57
CA TYR A 174 17.61 36.88 0.75
C TYR A 174 18.75 37.55 1.54
N ARG A 175 18.72 37.52 2.87
CA ARG A 175 19.79 38.06 3.71
C ARG A 175 20.65 36.92 4.26
N PRO A 176 21.98 36.97 4.07
CA PRO A 176 22.87 35.99 4.64
C PRO A 176 22.77 36.03 6.16
N VAL A 177 22.60 34.85 6.76
CA VAL A 177 22.45 34.67 8.21
C VAL A 177 23.80 34.75 8.92
N ALA A 178 24.87 34.47 8.21
CA ALA A 178 26.24 34.51 8.72
C ALA A 178 27.23 34.88 7.59
N PRO A 179 28.35 35.54 7.88
CA PRO A 179 28.69 36.13 9.17
C PRO A 179 27.95 37.44 9.44
N ARG A 180 27.56 37.70 10.66
CA ARG A 180 26.99 39.01 11.03
C ARG A 180 28.09 40.05 10.93
N LYS A 181 27.89 41.08 10.13
CA LYS A 181 28.89 42.15 9.83
C LYS A 181 29.51 42.73 11.08
N LEU A 182 28.75 42.84 12.16
CA LEU A 182 29.21 43.38 13.44
C LEU A 182 30.29 42.47 14.07
N PHE A 183 30.13 41.14 14.03
CA PHE A 183 31.14 40.24 14.56
C PHE A 183 32.40 40.20 13.71
N ALA A 184 32.28 40.34 12.39
CA ALA A 184 33.43 40.45 11.49
C ALA A 184 34.26 41.71 11.78
N VAL A 185 33.59 42.88 11.98
CA VAL A 185 34.24 44.13 12.34
C VAL A 185 34.94 44.05 13.70
N LEU A 186 34.25 43.49 14.70
CA LEU A 186 34.82 43.28 16.04
C LEU A 186 36.02 42.38 16.02
N GLY A 187 35.96 41.27 15.27
CA GLY A 187 37.10 40.33 15.10
C GLY A 187 38.31 41.01 14.44
N PHE A 188 38.08 41.83 13.41
CA PHE A 188 39.12 42.59 12.76
C PHE A 188 39.76 43.62 13.70
N LEU A 189 38.98 44.30 14.52
CA LEU A 189 39.49 45.28 15.48
C LEU A 189 40.36 44.62 16.54
N ILE A 190 39.95 43.47 17.07
CA ILE A 190 40.75 42.68 18.01
C ILE A 190 42.06 42.27 17.37
N LEU A 191 42.03 41.77 16.15
CA LEU A 191 43.22 41.29 15.46
C LEU A 191 44.24 42.43 15.21
N THR A 192 43.73 43.63 14.91
CA THR A 192 44.54 44.84 14.70
C THR A 192 45.30 45.25 15.96
N ILE A 193 44.76 44.99 17.12
CA ILE A 193 45.44 45.27 18.41
C ILE A 193 46.37 44.16 18.82
N VAL A 194 45.93 42.91 18.69
CA VAL A 194 46.68 41.73 19.18
C VAL A 194 47.96 41.48 18.36
N ILE A 195 47.89 41.66 17.02
CA ILE A 195 49.06 41.42 16.17
C ILE A 195 50.23 42.37 16.49
N PRO A 196 50.06 43.68 16.55
CA PRO A 196 51.20 44.56 16.86
C PRO A 196 51.72 44.39 18.29
N MET A 197 50.80 44.14 19.27
CA MET A 197 51.21 43.89 20.63
C MET A 197 52.02 42.60 20.77
N GLY A 198 51.58 41.51 20.09
CA GLY A 198 52.33 40.26 20.01
C GLY A 198 53.67 40.40 19.34
N TYR A 199 53.75 41.21 18.29
CA TYR A 199 55.04 41.52 17.62
C TYR A 199 55.99 42.27 18.50
N LEU A 200 55.54 43.26 19.25
CA LEU A 200 56.40 44.03 20.15
C LEU A 200 56.90 43.14 21.31
N PHE A 201 56.03 42.28 21.84
CA PHE A 201 56.42 41.34 22.90
C PHE A 201 57.46 40.31 22.42
N ALA A 202 57.25 39.73 21.23
CA ALA A 202 58.19 38.79 20.63
C ALA A 202 59.52 39.45 20.31
N LYS A 203 59.51 40.69 19.83
CA LYS A 203 60.74 41.48 19.54
C LYS A 203 61.49 41.79 20.84
N GLN A 204 60.82 42.05 21.94
CA GLN A 204 61.45 42.32 23.24
C GLN A 204 62.11 41.05 23.80
N GLN A 205 61.42 39.92 23.74
CA GLN A 205 61.97 38.63 24.17
C GLN A 205 63.20 38.22 23.32
N LEU A 206 63.16 38.45 22.03
CA LEU A 206 64.31 38.18 21.15
C LEU A 206 65.51 39.08 21.48
N ARG A 207 65.28 40.34 21.78
CA ARG A 207 66.35 41.25 22.21
C ARG A 207 66.97 40.78 23.53
N ASP A 208 66.20 40.43 24.51
CA ASP A 208 66.68 39.95 25.80
C ASP A 208 67.51 38.64 25.64
N LEU A 209 67.06 37.74 24.78
CA LEU A 209 67.84 36.54 24.43
C LEU A 209 69.17 36.82 23.70
N ILE A 210 69.22 37.78 22.79
CA ILE A 210 70.42 38.19 22.10
C ILE A 210 71.37 38.87 23.06
N ASP A 211 70.92 39.70 23.99
CA ASP A 211 71.75 40.36 24.99
C ASP A 211 72.38 39.38 26.00
N ILE A 212 71.64 38.35 26.39
CA ILE A 212 72.11 37.25 27.23
C ILE A 212 73.19 36.45 26.51
N TYR A 213 73.00 36.19 25.16
CA TYR A 213 73.98 35.47 24.36
C TYR A 213 75.26 36.26 24.10
N LYS A 214 75.19 37.59 23.97
CA LYS A 214 76.34 38.50 23.79
C LYS A 214 77.16 38.72 25.05
N ARG A 215 76.64 38.39 26.21
CA ARG A 215 77.22 38.57 27.53
C ARG A 215 78.00 37.34 27.98
N LYS A 216 78.01 36.28 27.21
CA LYS A 216 78.73 35.04 27.42
C LYS A 216 79.96 34.97 26.39
#